data_a41c620df854cf22e59286307d3dbf3b
#
_entry.id   a41c620df854cf22e59286307d3dbf3b
#
_cell.length_a   1.000
_cell.length_b   1.000
_cell.length_c   1.000
_cell.angle_alpha   90.00
_cell.angle_beta   90.00
_cell.angle_gamma   90.00
#
_symmetry.space_group_name_H-M   'P 1'
#
loop_
_entity.id
_entity.type
_entity.pdbx_description
1 polymer ?
#
loop_
_entity_poly.entity_id
_entity_poly.type
_entity_poly.pdbx_seq_one_letter_code
_entity_poly.pdbx_strand_id
1 'polypeptide(L)'
;MQRARPEPVKFTDFQCPGCAVTYRAYKPVLDKYEAQFPGAIKYIVKDFPLDTSCASWMPQPLHLASCDAAVAVAEARAQNHGAELEDWLYSNQQLLTRDTVRKVASVIGNVTDFNAGYAAAMNQVKADIGLGRLLDVNSTPTFFINGAKIAQVLQPEYFDAAIYAGTRLPPSAPYPTGPRSVSGGF
;
A
#
# COMPACT_ATOMS: atom_id res chain seq x y z
N MET A 1 17.17 -24.77 -10.89
CA MET A 1 16.47 -23.50 -11.18
C MET A 1 15.88 -23.01 -9.86
N GLN A 2 16.42 -21.95 -9.26
CA GLN A 2 15.76 -21.26 -8.14
C GLN A 2 14.55 -20.54 -8.71
N ARG A 3 13.33 -20.90 -8.27
CA ARG A 3 12.16 -20.08 -8.56
C ARG A 3 12.32 -18.74 -7.85
N ALA A 4 11.97 -17.66 -8.55
CA ALA A 4 11.90 -16.32 -7.98
C ALA A 4 11.02 -16.34 -6.72
N ARG A 5 11.37 -15.50 -5.74
CA ARG A 5 10.53 -15.27 -4.56
C ARG A 5 9.17 -14.74 -5.01
N PRO A 6 8.07 -15.08 -4.34
CA PRO A 6 6.80 -14.41 -4.59
C PRO A 6 6.97 -12.91 -4.37
N GLU A 7 6.59 -12.14 -5.37
CA GLU A 7 6.62 -10.67 -5.32
C GLU A 7 5.19 -10.15 -5.56
N PRO A 8 4.31 -10.22 -4.54
CA PRO A 8 3.01 -9.60 -4.65
C PRO A 8 3.16 -8.09 -4.81
N VAL A 9 2.52 -7.54 -5.84
CA VAL A 9 2.51 -6.11 -6.11
C VAL A 9 1.13 -5.55 -5.78
N LYS A 10 1.07 -4.46 -5.02
CA LYS A 10 -0.15 -3.70 -4.73
C LYS A 10 -0.06 -2.32 -5.35
N PHE A 11 -1.02 -1.96 -6.19
CA PHE A 11 -1.28 -0.57 -6.57
C PHE A 11 -2.25 0.06 -5.57
N THR A 12 -1.86 1.18 -5.00
CA THR A 12 -2.53 1.78 -3.84
C THR A 12 -2.71 3.28 -3.96
N ASP A 13 -3.73 3.78 -3.24
CA ASP A 13 -3.98 5.21 -3.01
C ASP A 13 -4.24 5.42 -1.53
N PHE A 14 -3.56 6.39 -0.91
CA PHE A 14 -3.63 6.61 0.54
C PHE A 14 -4.98 7.17 1.02
N GLN A 15 -5.79 7.76 0.13
CA GLN A 15 -7.15 8.19 0.45
C GLN A 15 -8.22 7.14 0.10
N CYS A 16 -7.87 6.06 -0.61
CA CYS A 16 -8.81 5.01 -0.96
C CYS A 16 -9.21 4.16 0.26
N PRO A 17 -10.50 4.09 0.63
CA PRO A 17 -10.95 3.31 1.79
C PRO A 17 -10.62 1.82 1.67
N GLY A 18 -10.79 1.23 0.47
CA GLY A 18 -10.41 -0.16 0.20
C GLY A 18 -8.91 -0.43 0.41
N CYS A 19 -8.06 0.56 0.12
CA CYS A 19 -6.63 0.46 0.37
C CYS A 19 -6.30 0.42 1.86
N ALA A 20 -6.98 1.22 2.69
CA ALA A 20 -6.83 1.19 4.14
C ALA A 20 -7.34 -0.13 4.74
N VAL A 21 -8.46 -0.66 4.23
CA VAL A 21 -8.96 -1.99 4.64
C VAL A 21 -7.92 -3.06 4.38
N THR A 22 -7.37 -3.13 3.16
CA THR A 22 -6.36 -4.14 2.80
C THR A 22 -5.04 -3.93 3.53
N TYR A 23 -4.63 -2.69 3.80
CA TYR A 23 -3.43 -2.40 4.59
C TYR A 23 -3.52 -3.04 5.98
N ARG A 24 -4.61 -2.77 6.71
CA ARG A 24 -4.83 -3.31 8.05
C ARG A 24 -5.04 -4.83 8.06
N ALA A 25 -5.79 -5.35 7.09
CA ALA A 25 -6.13 -6.77 7.04
C ALA A 25 -4.96 -7.67 6.62
N TYR A 26 -4.06 -7.17 5.75
CA TYR A 26 -2.98 -7.99 5.20
C TYR A 26 -1.66 -7.85 5.95
N LYS A 27 -1.49 -6.78 6.73
CA LYS A 27 -0.30 -6.61 7.55
C LYS A 27 -0.03 -7.83 8.46
N PRO A 28 -1.00 -8.37 9.23
CA PRO A 28 -0.76 -9.57 10.03
C PRO A 28 -0.38 -10.80 9.21
N VAL A 29 -0.89 -10.92 7.97
CA VAL A 29 -0.50 -12.01 7.06
C VAL A 29 0.98 -11.88 6.68
N LEU A 30 1.40 -10.69 6.24
CA LEU A 30 2.77 -10.43 5.84
C LEU A 30 3.74 -10.55 7.03
N ASP A 31 3.37 -10.02 8.20
CA ASP A 31 4.15 -10.12 9.44
C ASP A 31 4.35 -11.59 9.85
N LYS A 32 3.34 -12.46 9.67
CA LYS A 32 3.45 -13.91 9.90
C LYS A 32 4.53 -14.55 9.02
N TYR A 33 4.54 -14.22 7.73
CA TYR A 33 5.56 -14.74 6.81
C TYR A 33 6.95 -14.22 7.17
N GLU A 34 7.07 -12.94 7.49
CA GLU A 34 8.36 -12.37 7.85
C GLU A 34 8.91 -12.99 9.15
N ALA A 35 8.05 -13.23 10.15
CA ALA A 35 8.45 -13.85 11.41
C ALA A 35 8.86 -15.32 11.25
N GLN A 36 8.18 -16.09 10.40
CA GLN A 36 8.44 -17.53 10.23
C GLN A 36 9.50 -17.80 9.15
N PHE A 37 9.58 -16.97 8.13
CA PHE A 37 10.41 -17.16 6.95
C PHE A 37 10.98 -15.82 6.47
N PRO A 38 11.92 -15.21 7.22
CA PRO A 38 12.43 -13.87 6.93
C PRO A 38 12.88 -13.70 5.47
N GLY A 39 12.37 -12.64 4.83
CA GLY A 39 12.69 -12.33 3.45
C GLY A 39 12.15 -13.31 2.39
N ALA A 40 11.25 -14.25 2.75
CA ALA A 40 10.67 -15.19 1.80
C ALA A 40 9.65 -14.52 0.85
N ILE A 41 8.98 -13.47 1.31
CA ILE A 41 8.03 -12.68 0.53
C ILE A 41 8.59 -11.27 0.32
N LYS A 42 8.57 -10.79 -0.92
CA LYS A 42 8.87 -9.40 -1.24
C LYS A 42 7.59 -8.68 -1.64
N TYR A 43 6.93 -8.05 -0.67
CA TYR A 43 5.72 -7.28 -0.92
C TYR A 43 6.07 -5.91 -1.50
N ILE A 44 5.58 -5.62 -2.70
CA ILE A 44 5.89 -4.40 -3.44
C ILE A 44 4.65 -3.50 -3.46
N VAL A 45 4.82 -2.27 -3.00
CA VAL A 45 3.77 -1.23 -3.07
C VAL A 45 4.12 -0.26 -4.19
N LYS A 46 3.14 0.02 -5.06
CA LYS A 46 3.17 0.96 -6.16
C LYS A 46 2.13 2.04 -5.95
N ASP A 47 2.54 3.29 -6.09
CA ASP A 47 1.65 4.42 -5.91
C ASP A 47 0.74 4.60 -7.13
N PHE A 48 -0.58 4.64 -6.90
CA PHE A 48 -1.58 4.83 -7.94
C PHE A 48 -2.67 5.79 -7.46
N PRO A 49 -2.30 7.06 -7.17
CA PRO A 49 -3.23 8.06 -6.69
C PRO A 49 -4.31 8.39 -7.72
N LEU A 50 -5.54 8.52 -7.24
CA LEU A 50 -6.72 8.82 -8.06
C LEU A 50 -7.04 10.34 -8.00
N ASP A 51 -6.02 11.15 -8.31
CA ASP A 51 -6.08 12.62 -8.34
C ASP A 51 -5.53 13.14 -9.67
N THR A 52 -6.29 14.02 -10.33
CA THR A 52 -5.92 14.60 -11.63
C THR A 52 -4.64 15.43 -11.60
N SER A 53 -4.18 15.86 -10.43
CA SER A 53 -2.92 16.62 -10.31
C SER A 53 -1.67 15.81 -10.67
N CYS A 54 -1.74 14.48 -10.61
CA CYS A 54 -0.66 13.59 -11.07
C CYS A 54 -1.15 12.48 -12.02
N ALA A 55 -2.45 12.19 -12.07
CA ALA A 55 -3.07 11.15 -12.89
C ALA A 55 -3.90 11.80 -14.03
N SER A 56 -3.22 12.33 -15.05
CA SER A 56 -3.85 13.10 -16.15
C SER A 56 -4.84 12.30 -17.01
N TRP A 57 -4.87 10.98 -16.88
CA TRP A 57 -5.83 10.11 -17.57
C TRP A 57 -7.23 10.12 -16.95
N MET A 58 -7.38 10.65 -15.73
CA MET A 58 -8.67 10.72 -15.04
C MET A 58 -9.46 11.93 -15.50
N PRO A 59 -10.79 11.80 -15.72
CA PRO A 59 -11.64 12.94 -16.11
C PRO A 59 -11.88 13.91 -14.94
N GLN A 60 -11.85 13.42 -13.71
CA GLN A 60 -12.03 14.21 -12.49
C GLN A 60 -11.31 13.54 -11.32
N PRO A 61 -10.88 14.29 -10.30
CA PRO A 61 -10.22 13.70 -9.14
C PRO A 61 -11.26 12.98 -8.25
N LEU A 62 -10.88 11.83 -7.71
CA LEU A 62 -11.62 11.16 -6.63
C LEU A 62 -11.05 11.55 -5.26
N HIS A 63 -9.73 11.73 -5.18
CA HIS A 63 -8.98 11.90 -3.94
C HIS A 63 -8.02 13.08 -4.05
N LEU A 64 -8.41 14.24 -3.51
CA LEU A 64 -7.74 15.52 -3.75
C LEU A 64 -6.36 15.70 -3.10
N ALA A 65 -5.96 14.81 -2.21
CA ALA A 65 -4.66 14.85 -1.54
C ALA A 65 -3.81 13.60 -1.81
N SER A 66 -4.26 12.69 -2.68
CA SER A 66 -3.59 11.40 -2.84
C SER A 66 -2.25 11.53 -3.58
N CYS A 67 -2.10 12.49 -4.49
CA CYS A 67 -0.80 12.76 -5.13
C CYS A 67 0.23 13.26 -4.10
N ASP A 68 -0.15 14.24 -3.26
CA ASP A 68 0.74 14.73 -2.20
C ASP A 68 1.03 13.64 -1.16
N ALA A 69 0.07 12.78 -0.84
CA ALA A 69 0.28 11.65 0.07
C ALA A 69 1.28 10.62 -0.49
N ALA A 70 1.19 10.30 -1.78
CA ALA A 70 2.15 9.42 -2.44
C ALA A 70 3.57 10.02 -2.43
N VAL A 71 3.69 11.31 -2.76
CA VAL A 71 4.97 12.04 -2.68
C VAL A 71 5.52 12.03 -1.25
N ALA A 72 4.68 12.34 -0.26
CA ALA A 72 5.08 12.37 1.16
C ALA A 72 5.66 11.03 1.61
N VAL A 73 5.01 9.92 1.25
CA VAL A 73 5.49 8.58 1.60
C VAL A 73 6.77 8.22 0.86
N ALA A 74 6.91 8.60 -0.42
CA ALA A 74 8.14 8.39 -1.17
C ALA A 74 9.34 9.12 -0.53
N GLU A 75 9.15 10.37 -0.11
CA GLU A 75 10.18 11.12 0.60
C GLU A 75 10.48 10.55 1.99
N ALA A 76 9.43 10.18 2.75
CA ALA A 76 9.58 9.59 4.08
C ALA A 76 10.32 8.22 4.04
N ARG A 77 10.12 7.43 3.00
CA ARG A 77 10.89 6.18 2.78
C ARG A 77 12.39 6.44 2.63
N ALA A 78 12.77 7.53 1.97
CA ALA A 78 14.18 7.93 1.88
C ALA A 78 14.78 8.34 3.24
N GLN A 79 13.92 8.70 4.20
CA GLN A 79 14.29 9.02 5.58
C GLN A 79 14.12 7.84 6.55
N ASN A 80 13.74 6.64 6.07
CA ASN A 80 13.39 5.45 6.85
C ASN A 80 12.15 5.61 7.75
N HIS A 81 11.26 6.55 7.43
CA HIS A 81 10.00 6.84 8.14
C HIS A 81 8.75 6.56 7.28
N GLY A 82 8.90 5.83 6.17
CA GLY A 82 7.79 5.55 5.27
C GLY A 82 6.68 4.73 5.91
N ALA A 83 7.02 3.72 6.71
CA ALA A 83 6.04 2.83 7.33
C ALA A 83 5.17 3.56 8.37
N GLU A 84 5.78 4.40 9.19
CA GLU A 84 5.07 5.21 10.20
C GLU A 84 4.12 6.21 9.52
N LEU A 85 4.55 6.83 8.43
CA LEU A 85 3.71 7.76 7.69
C LEU A 85 2.57 7.04 6.98
N GLU A 86 2.81 5.89 6.34
CA GLU A 86 1.76 5.06 5.74
C GLU A 86 0.70 4.66 6.76
N ASP A 87 1.12 4.21 7.94
CA ASP A 87 0.21 3.79 9.02
C ASP A 87 -0.67 4.96 9.48
N TRP A 88 -0.08 6.14 9.64
CA TRP A 88 -0.82 7.34 10.02
C TRP A 88 -1.82 7.76 8.92
N LEU A 89 -1.41 7.79 7.65
CA LEU A 89 -2.28 8.17 6.54
C LEU A 89 -3.49 7.25 6.42
N TYR A 90 -3.29 5.93 6.47
CA TYR A 90 -4.39 4.97 6.41
C TYR A 90 -5.29 5.00 7.65
N SER A 91 -4.75 5.38 8.80
CA SER A 91 -5.53 5.48 10.03
C SER A 91 -6.34 6.77 10.13
N ASN A 92 -5.99 7.80 9.34
CA ASN A 92 -6.58 9.14 9.43
C ASN A 92 -7.11 9.66 8.07
N GLN A 93 -7.61 8.78 7.21
CA GLN A 93 -8.03 9.13 5.85
C GLN A 93 -9.03 10.30 5.78
N GLN A 94 -9.93 10.40 6.77
CA GLN A 94 -10.91 11.49 6.86
C GLN A 94 -10.29 12.87 7.13
N LEU A 95 -9.05 12.93 7.56
CA LEU A 95 -8.33 14.18 7.85
C LEU A 95 -7.43 14.62 6.68
N LEU A 96 -7.34 13.83 5.62
CA LEU A 96 -6.36 14.06 4.56
C LEU A 96 -6.78 15.22 3.66
N THR A 97 -6.10 16.32 3.82
CA THR A 97 -5.98 17.43 2.88
C THR A 97 -4.53 17.57 2.45
N ARG A 98 -4.23 18.31 1.40
CA ARG A 98 -2.83 18.57 0.99
C ARG A 98 -2.02 19.19 2.13
N ASP A 99 -2.61 20.12 2.87
CA ASP A 99 -1.93 20.78 4.00
C ASP A 99 -1.68 19.81 5.15
N THR A 100 -2.66 18.97 5.49
CA THR A 100 -2.48 17.93 6.52
C THR A 100 -1.40 16.94 6.12
N VAL A 101 -1.39 16.49 4.87
CA VAL A 101 -0.37 15.57 4.35
C VAL A 101 1.03 16.18 4.49
N ARG A 102 1.23 17.42 4.06
CA ARG A 102 2.53 18.12 4.19
C ARG A 102 2.98 18.27 5.62
N LYS A 103 2.04 18.61 6.52
CA LYS A 103 2.32 18.70 7.95
C LYS A 103 2.77 17.38 8.55
N VAL A 104 2.06 16.28 8.27
CA VAL A 104 2.43 14.97 8.82
C VAL A 104 3.66 14.38 8.15
N ALA A 105 3.93 14.70 6.88
CA ALA A 105 5.19 14.38 6.23
C ALA A 105 6.39 14.95 7.01
N SER A 106 6.28 16.19 7.50
CA SER A 106 7.33 16.79 8.32
C SER A 106 7.41 16.16 9.72
N VAL A 107 6.28 15.97 10.39
CA VAL A 107 6.25 15.56 11.81
C VAL A 107 6.50 14.06 12.00
N ILE A 108 5.99 13.24 11.09
CA ILE A 108 6.04 11.78 11.18
C ILE A 108 7.05 11.22 10.16
N GLY A 109 7.02 11.73 8.92
CA GLY A 109 7.86 11.27 7.84
C GLY A 109 9.30 11.81 7.87
N ASN A 110 9.64 12.69 8.82
CA ASN A 110 10.93 13.39 8.91
C ASN A 110 11.34 14.11 7.60
N VAL A 111 10.34 14.58 6.83
CA VAL A 111 10.54 15.34 5.60
C VAL A 111 10.70 16.80 5.95
N THR A 112 11.94 17.29 5.99
CA THR A 112 12.25 18.66 6.43
C THR A 112 11.93 19.72 5.38
N ASP A 113 12.02 19.39 4.11
CA ASP A 113 11.67 20.27 2.98
C ASP A 113 10.91 19.46 1.89
N PHE A 114 9.60 19.44 2.05
CA PHE A 114 8.70 18.74 1.13
C PHE A 114 8.80 19.25 -0.32
N ASN A 115 9.06 20.53 -0.51
CA ASN A 115 9.13 21.10 -1.86
C ASN A 115 10.45 20.75 -2.56
N ALA A 116 11.55 20.61 -1.83
CA ALA A 116 12.84 20.27 -2.42
C ALA A 116 12.86 18.86 -3.04
N GLY A 117 12.22 17.87 -2.38
CA GLY A 117 12.14 16.50 -2.88
C GLY A 117 10.99 16.24 -3.85
N TYR A 118 9.99 17.14 -3.88
CA TYR A 118 8.70 16.93 -4.54
C TYR A 118 8.81 16.45 -6.00
N ALA A 119 9.64 17.12 -6.80
CA ALA A 119 9.76 16.80 -8.23
C ALA A 119 10.32 15.38 -8.47
N ALA A 120 11.33 14.99 -7.70
CA ALA A 120 11.93 13.65 -7.80
C ALA A 120 10.95 12.56 -7.34
N ALA A 121 10.30 12.75 -6.20
CA ALA A 121 9.29 11.83 -5.68
C ALA A 121 8.07 11.74 -6.62
N MET A 122 7.61 12.86 -7.16
CA MET A 122 6.52 12.89 -8.14
C MET A 122 6.87 12.13 -9.42
N ASN A 123 8.10 12.19 -9.88
CA ASN A 123 8.54 11.39 -11.04
C ASN A 123 8.42 9.89 -10.77
N GLN A 124 8.76 9.45 -9.56
CA GLN A 124 8.57 8.06 -9.15
C GLN A 124 7.08 7.68 -9.10
N VAL A 125 6.23 8.52 -8.52
CA VAL A 125 4.76 8.33 -8.47
C VAL A 125 4.21 8.21 -9.89
N LYS A 126 4.61 9.10 -10.81
CA LYS A 126 4.19 9.05 -12.22
C LYS A 126 4.67 7.79 -12.94
N ALA A 127 5.88 7.31 -12.62
CA ALA A 127 6.37 6.04 -13.16
C ALA A 127 5.52 4.85 -12.70
N ASP A 128 5.11 4.83 -11.43
CA ASP A 128 4.23 3.81 -10.88
C ASP A 128 2.82 3.88 -11.49
N ILE A 129 2.26 5.09 -11.69
CA ILE A 129 1.00 5.30 -12.42
C ILE A 129 1.15 4.76 -13.85
N GLY A 130 2.22 5.12 -14.55
CA GLY A 130 2.48 4.66 -15.92
C GLY A 130 2.54 3.14 -16.02
N LEU A 131 3.24 2.47 -15.09
CA LEU A 131 3.27 1.02 -15.00
C LEU A 131 1.87 0.46 -14.75
N GLY A 132 1.12 1.02 -13.80
CA GLY A 132 -0.26 0.58 -13.53
C GLY A 132 -1.15 0.69 -14.76
N ARG A 133 -1.05 1.78 -15.52
CA ARG A 133 -1.81 1.96 -16.77
C ARG A 133 -1.42 0.94 -17.84
N LEU A 134 -0.14 0.62 -17.99
CA LEU A 134 0.32 -0.44 -18.89
C LEU A 134 -0.23 -1.83 -18.51
N LEU A 135 -0.45 -2.06 -17.22
CA LEU A 135 -1.04 -3.28 -16.68
C LEU A 135 -2.58 -3.21 -16.54
N ASP A 136 -3.19 -2.20 -17.18
CA ASP A 136 -4.64 -1.98 -17.15
C ASP A 136 -5.22 -1.83 -15.74
N VAL A 137 -4.47 -1.22 -14.82
CA VAL A 137 -4.98 -0.84 -13.49
C VAL A 137 -5.90 0.37 -13.65
N ASN A 138 -7.15 0.25 -13.19
CA ASN A 138 -8.18 1.28 -13.31
C ASN A 138 -8.81 1.66 -11.95
N SER A 139 -8.46 0.95 -10.90
CA SER A 139 -8.96 1.16 -9.54
C SER A 139 -7.94 0.73 -8.49
N THR A 140 -8.14 1.18 -7.26
CA THR A 140 -7.33 0.77 -6.10
C THR A 140 -8.24 0.21 -4.99
N PRO A 141 -7.77 -0.78 -4.23
CA PRO A 141 -6.53 -1.52 -4.43
C PRO A 141 -6.60 -2.47 -5.63
N THR A 142 -5.51 -2.58 -6.39
CA THR A 142 -5.32 -3.66 -7.37
C THR A 142 -4.05 -4.42 -7.02
N PHE A 143 -4.12 -5.73 -7.00
CA PHE A 143 -3.00 -6.61 -6.71
C PHE A 143 -2.59 -7.42 -7.93
N PHE A 144 -1.31 -7.74 -8.00
CA PHE A 144 -0.78 -8.80 -8.86
C PHE A 144 -0.11 -9.83 -7.96
N ILE A 145 -0.65 -11.04 -7.91
CA ILE A 145 -0.15 -12.13 -7.07
C ILE A 145 0.03 -13.35 -7.96
N ASN A 146 1.25 -13.85 -8.07
CA ASN A 146 1.60 -15.01 -8.92
C ASN A 146 1.13 -14.84 -10.38
N GLY A 147 1.18 -13.61 -10.91
CA GLY A 147 0.74 -13.29 -12.26
C GLY A 147 -0.77 -13.05 -12.43
N ALA A 148 -1.57 -13.30 -11.40
CA ALA A 148 -3.00 -12.98 -11.43
C ALA A 148 -3.28 -11.56 -10.98
N LYS A 149 -4.09 -10.82 -11.76
CA LYS A 149 -4.59 -9.50 -11.42
C LYS A 149 -5.88 -9.62 -10.59
N ILE A 150 -5.93 -8.93 -9.45
CA ILE A 150 -7.04 -8.94 -8.50
C ILE A 150 -7.39 -7.50 -8.15
N ALA A 151 -8.46 -6.98 -8.74
CA ALA A 151 -8.92 -5.60 -8.55
C ALA A 151 -10.05 -5.51 -7.51
N GLN A 152 -9.82 -6.09 -6.33
CA GLN A 152 -10.80 -6.10 -5.23
C GLN A 152 -10.13 -6.38 -3.88
N VAL A 153 -10.88 -6.16 -2.80
CA VAL A 153 -10.48 -6.56 -1.45
C VAL A 153 -10.79 -8.05 -1.26
N LEU A 154 -9.76 -8.85 -1.03
CA LEU A 154 -9.91 -10.26 -0.64
C LEU A 154 -10.07 -10.39 0.87
N GLN A 155 -10.73 -11.43 1.33
CA GLN A 155 -10.62 -11.83 2.72
C GLN A 155 -9.17 -12.22 3.03
N PRO A 156 -8.66 -11.96 4.24
CA PRO A 156 -7.27 -12.24 4.60
C PRO A 156 -6.83 -13.69 4.34
N GLU A 157 -7.76 -14.64 4.50
CA GLU A 157 -7.50 -16.06 4.26
C GLU A 157 -7.23 -16.36 2.78
N TYR A 158 -7.94 -15.70 1.87
CA TYR A 158 -7.70 -15.85 0.43
C TYR A 158 -6.42 -15.13 -0.01
N PHE A 159 -6.11 -13.98 0.60
CA PHE A 159 -4.84 -13.32 0.37
C PHE A 159 -3.67 -14.20 0.83
N ASP A 160 -3.75 -14.78 2.03
CA ASP A 160 -2.76 -15.72 2.57
C ASP A 160 -2.59 -16.95 1.65
N ALA A 161 -3.70 -17.57 1.24
CA ALA A 161 -3.66 -18.72 0.34
C ALA A 161 -3.03 -18.36 -1.02
N ALA A 162 -3.31 -17.17 -1.57
CA ALA A 162 -2.73 -16.71 -2.82
C ALA A 162 -1.21 -16.47 -2.69
N ILE A 163 -0.76 -15.87 -1.57
CA ILE A 163 0.67 -15.73 -1.26
C ILE A 163 1.32 -17.10 -1.15
N TYR A 164 0.74 -17.98 -0.33
CA TYR A 164 1.28 -19.32 -0.08
C TYR A 164 1.43 -20.15 -1.35
N ALA A 165 0.45 -20.12 -2.25
CA ALA A 165 0.47 -20.84 -3.50
C ALA A 165 1.67 -20.50 -4.41
N GLY A 166 2.24 -19.29 -4.27
CA GLY A 166 3.46 -18.85 -4.95
C GLY A 166 4.75 -19.28 -4.26
N THR A 167 4.68 -19.74 -3.01
CA THR A 167 5.84 -20.13 -2.22
C THR A 167 6.13 -21.63 -2.36
N ARG A 168 7.32 -22.03 -1.92
CA ARG A 168 7.66 -23.44 -1.62
C ARG A 168 7.85 -23.67 -0.12
N LEU A 169 7.27 -22.78 0.66
CA LEU A 169 7.39 -22.87 2.12
C LEU A 169 6.58 -24.06 2.63
N PRO A 170 6.99 -24.67 3.74
CA PRO A 170 6.15 -25.64 4.44
C PRO A 170 4.86 -24.96 4.90
N PRO A 171 3.77 -25.71 5.12
CA PRO A 171 2.51 -25.12 5.62
C PRO A 171 2.79 -24.23 6.84
N SER A 172 2.37 -22.97 6.75
CA SER A 172 2.41 -22.07 7.90
C SER A 172 1.44 -22.58 8.97
N ALA A 173 1.74 -22.33 10.23
CA ALA A 173 0.80 -22.64 11.31
C ALA A 173 -0.55 -21.98 11.01
N PRO A 174 -1.67 -22.67 11.25
CA PRO A 174 -3.00 -22.11 11.00
C PRO A 174 -3.17 -20.80 11.78
N TYR A 175 -3.95 -19.89 11.21
CA TYR A 175 -4.40 -18.69 11.92
C TYR A 175 -4.97 -19.11 13.28
N PRO A 176 -4.66 -18.39 14.37
CA PRO A 176 -5.35 -18.63 15.62
C PRO A 176 -6.84 -18.41 15.41
N THR A 177 -7.60 -19.49 15.34
CA THR A 177 -9.05 -19.50 15.29
C THR A 177 -9.63 -19.21 16.68
N GLY A 178 -9.31 -18.03 17.21
CA GLY A 178 -9.94 -17.54 18.44
C GLY A 178 -11.08 -16.59 18.09
N PRO A 179 -12.24 -16.69 18.74
CA PRO A 179 -13.30 -15.71 18.55
C PRO A 179 -12.74 -14.33 18.95
N ARG A 180 -12.71 -13.39 18.02
CA ARG A 180 -12.54 -11.98 18.38
C ARG A 180 -13.78 -11.63 19.20
N SER A 181 -13.63 -11.53 20.51
CA SER A 181 -14.61 -10.90 21.34
C SER A 181 -14.72 -9.44 20.88
N VAL A 182 -15.72 -9.15 20.08
CA VAL A 182 -16.18 -7.78 19.87
C VAL A 182 -16.85 -7.39 21.18
N SER A 183 -16.07 -6.88 22.13
CA SER A 183 -16.64 -6.17 23.26
C SER A 183 -17.22 -4.88 22.68
N GLY A 184 -18.52 -4.91 22.39
CA GLY A 184 -19.31 -3.73 22.15
C GLY A 184 -19.28 -2.87 23.40
N GLY A 185 -18.80 -1.66 23.25
CA GLY A 185 -19.03 -0.54 24.15
C GLY A 185 -19.79 0.51 23.35
N PHE A 186 -20.97 0.81 23.83
CA PHE A 186 -21.85 1.89 23.39
C PHE A 186 -21.18 3.25 23.52
#